data_5ec5b6023de5ffbc51278c877d4da8f7
#
_entry.id   5ec5b6023de5ffbc51278c877d4da8f7
#
_cell.length_a   1.000
_cell.length_b   1.000
_cell.length_c   1.000
_cell.angle_alpha   90.00
_cell.angle_beta   90.00
_cell.angle_gamma   90.00
#
_symmetry.space_group_name_H-M   'P 1'
#
loop_
_entity.id
_entity.type
_entity.pdbx_description
1 polymer ?
#
loop_
_entity_poly.entity_id
_entity_poly.type
_entity_poly.pdbx_seq_one_letter_code
_entity_poly.pdbx_strand_id
1 'polypeptide(L)'
;MSYLALYRKYRPNNFKDLVGQNDVADVIKNEILNNKISHAYLFSGPRGTGKTSTAKIIARMVNCHNLGDDGVPCGECDGCRNFNSSSDVVEIDAASNNGVDEIRELRDKVNLVPTSGKYKIYIIDEVHMLTTQAFNALLKTLEEPPAHAIFILATTEFYKIPATVVSRCQRFQFLKFSINEISDRLRQIASLENIDVSDDVLYEIARLADGGLRDAINMFDQLSSYKKNSLTVDDVYKLNGVVSYDELAKLLMFVKKNQVAEVIDFLNLVDKMGKSLSHFIGDLLEFLKDILIYKSTSEFNGSIKLKNEKIREISDIYSIEEIYDLIISINELMNSIKNSSFSIILIISFFISKIE
;
A
#
# COMPACT_ATOMS: atom_id res chain seq x y z
N MET A 1 -9.44 13.24 -25.08
CA MET A 1 -8.36 13.17 -24.08
C MET A 1 -8.22 11.72 -23.67
N SER A 2 -6.99 11.20 -23.61
CA SER A 2 -6.77 9.81 -23.10
C SER A 2 -7.12 9.78 -21.61
N TYR A 3 -7.80 8.73 -21.17
CA TYR A 3 -8.12 8.49 -19.77
C TYR A 3 -6.84 8.42 -18.94
N LEU A 4 -6.77 9.17 -17.85
CA LEU A 4 -5.68 9.12 -16.91
C LEU A 4 -6.19 8.53 -15.59
N ALA A 5 -5.62 7.40 -15.18
CA ALA A 5 -6.01 6.73 -13.94
C ALA A 5 -5.91 7.66 -12.73
N LEU A 6 -6.87 7.57 -11.81
CA LEU A 6 -7.00 8.50 -10.67
C LEU A 6 -5.75 8.54 -9.80
N TYR A 7 -5.06 7.41 -9.58
CA TYR A 7 -3.82 7.38 -8.80
C TYR A 7 -2.67 8.19 -9.43
N ARG A 8 -2.70 8.42 -10.76
CA ARG A 8 -1.75 9.31 -11.47
C ARG A 8 -2.22 10.75 -11.44
N LYS A 9 -3.52 11.00 -11.66
CA LYS A 9 -4.13 12.32 -11.67
C LYS A 9 -3.98 13.02 -10.32
N TYR A 10 -4.20 12.28 -9.22
CA TYR A 10 -4.17 12.79 -7.84
C TYR A 10 -2.86 12.51 -7.11
N ARG A 11 -1.79 12.21 -7.86
CA ARG A 11 -0.45 12.07 -7.26
C ARG A 11 0.01 13.41 -6.70
N PRO A 12 0.42 13.49 -5.42
CA PRO A 12 0.84 14.74 -4.81
C PRO A 12 2.06 15.33 -5.54
N ASN A 13 2.05 16.66 -5.76
CA ASN A 13 3.11 17.41 -6.42
C ASN A 13 3.92 18.29 -5.44
N ASN A 14 3.44 18.46 -4.22
CA ASN A 14 4.07 19.19 -3.14
C ASN A 14 3.71 18.53 -1.78
N PHE A 15 4.36 18.94 -0.71
CA PHE A 15 4.11 18.36 0.61
C PHE A 15 2.75 18.72 1.21
N LYS A 16 2.09 19.80 0.76
CA LYS A 16 0.73 20.14 1.23
C LYS A 16 -0.33 19.16 0.72
N ASP A 17 -0.08 18.57 -0.46
CA ASP A 17 -0.98 17.58 -1.06
C ASP A 17 -0.72 16.15 -0.53
N LEU A 18 0.39 15.96 0.21
CA LEU A 18 0.74 14.67 0.77
C LEU A 18 -0.17 14.36 1.96
N VAL A 19 -0.82 13.21 1.91
CA VAL A 19 -1.63 12.71 3.03
C VAL A 19 -0.71 12.04 4.03
N GLY A 20 -0.89 12.32 5.34
CA GLY A 20 -0.08 11.72 6.39
C GLY A 20 1.42 11.98 6.24
N GLN A 21 2.26 11.16 6.90
CA GLN A 21 3.74 11.26 6.82
C GLN A 21 4.29 12.65 7.21
N ASN A 22 3.57 13.38 8.07
CA ASN A 22 3.87 14.79 8.39
C ASN A 22 5.30 14.95 8.91
N ASP A 23 5.75 14.08 9.80
CA ASP A 23 7.11 14.15 10.37
C ASP A 23 8.19 14.03 9.28
N VAL A 24 8.00 13.13 8.32
CA VAL A 24 8.91 12.95 7.18
C VAL A 24 8.90 14.19 6.29
N ALA A 25 7.71 14.71 5.98
CA ALA A 25 7.54 15.89 5.15
C ALA A 25 8.17 17.12 5.78
N ASP A 26 7.96 17.36 7.08
CA ASP A 26 8.47 18.54 7.79
C ASP A 26 9.99 18.52 7.91
N VAL A 27 10.60 17.36 8.22
CA VAL A 27 12.06 17.27 8.31
C VAL A 27 12.69 17.56 6.95
N ILE A 28 12.24 16.90 5.88
CA ILE A 28 12.80 17.06 4.54
C ILE A 28 12.59 18.49 4.01
N LYS A 29 11.40 19.05 4.23
CA LYS A 29 11.11 20.44 3.87
C LYS A 29 12.07 21.41 4.55
N ASN A 30 12.29 21.25 5.85
CA ASN A 30 13.21 22.10 6.62
C ASN A 30 14.66 21.95 6.13
N GLU A 31 15.11 20.74 5.79
CA GLU A 31 16.44 20.51 5.21
C GLU A 31 16.62 21.27 3.89
N ILE A 32 15.61 21.21 3.00
CA ILE A 32 15.66 21.89 1.70
C ILE A 32 15.67 23.40 1.87
N LEU A 33 14.79 23.96 2.71
CA LEU A 33 14.70 25.41 2.94
C LEU A 33 15.97 25.96 3.59
N ASN A 34 16.66 25.17 4.43
CA ASN A 34 17.91 25.56 5.07
C ASN A 34 19.17 25.19 4.27
N ASN A 35 19.04 24.71 3.03
CA ASN A 35 20.14 24.23 2.20
C ASN A 35 21.02 23.15 2.88
N LYS A 36 20.41 22.28 3.69
CA LYS A 36 21.05 21.14 4.39
C LYS A 36 20.61 19.79 3.81
N ILE A 37 20.55 19.71 2.49
CA ILE A 37 20.06 18.53 1.76
C ILE A 37 21.08 17.40 1.90
N SER A 38 20.64 16.21 2.27
CA SER A 38 21.48 15.02 2.26
C SER A 38 21.74 14.54 0.84
N HIS A 39 22.93 13.99 0.60
CA HIS A 39 23.28 13.38 -0.68
C HIS A 39 22.56 12.05 -0.95
N ALA A 40 22.08 11.36 0.10
CA ALA A 40 21.39 10.09 -0.01
C ALA A 40 20.28 9.94 1.03
N TYR A 41 19.09 9.56 0.55
CA TYR A 41 17.92 9.25 1.35
C TYR A 41 17.54 7.78 1.18
N LEU A 42 17.10 7.13 2.25
CA LEU A 42 16.56 5.78 2.23
C LEU A 42 15.13 5.78 2.80
N PHE A 43 14.15 5.59 1.93
CA PHE A 43 12.73 5.52 2.26
C PHE A 43 12.30 4.07 2.42
N SER A 44 11.89 3.69 3.61
CA SER A 44 11.43 2.35 3.93
C SER A 44 9.98 2.35 4.39
N GLY A 45 9.20 1.33 4.03
CA GLY A 45 7.81 1.18 4.46
C GLY A 45 6.94 0.44 3.46
N PRO A 46 5.68 0.11 3.81
CA PRO A 46 4.78 -0.65 2.97
C PRO A 46 4.53 -0.02 1.61
N ARG A 47 4.02 -0.84 0.67
CA ARG A 47 3.63 -0.36 -0.66
C ARG A 47 2.49 0.66 -0.55
N GLY A 48 2.48 1.64 -1.46
CA GLY A 48 1.38 2.62 -1.53
C GLY A 48 1.40 3.73 -0.48
N THR A 49 2.44 3.81 0.39
CA THR A 49 2.55 4.79 1.49
C THR A 49 3.17 6.14 1.10
N GLY A 50 3.50 6.35 -0.18
CA GLY A 50 3.95 7.65 -0.68
C GLY A 50 5.47 7.80 -0.89
N LYS A 51 6.31 6.76 -0.70
CA LYS A 51 7.77 6.81 -0.86
C LYS A 51 8.22 7.46 -2.17
N THR A 52 7.81 6.91 -3.30
CA THR A 52 8.18 7.42 -4.64
C THR A 52 7.56 8.79 -4.93
N SER A 53 6.38 9.09 -4.36
CA SER A 53 5.75 10.42 -4.49
C SER A 53 6.56 11.46 -3.73
N THR A 54 6.99 11.17 -2.51
CA THR A 54 7.86 12.05 -1.71
C THR A 54 9.20 12.26 -2.40
N ALA A 55 9.80 11.20 -2.99
CA ALA A 55 11.02 11.34 -3.79
C ALA A 55 10.84 12.35 -4.94
N LYS A 56 9.71 12.29 -5.66
CA LYS A 56 9.40 13.23 -6.74
C LYS A 56 9.12 14.65 -6.23
N ILE A 57 8.51 14.80 -5.07
CA ILE A 57 8.33 16.13 -4.44
C ILE A 57 9.69 16.74 -4.11
N ILE A 58 10.60 16.00 -3.50
CA ILE A 58 11.96 16.45 -3.22
C ILE A 58 12.64 16.91 -4.51
N ALA A 59 12.60 16.08 -5.55
CA ALA A 59 13.22 16.39 -6.83
C ALA A 59 12.67 17.68 -7.46
N ARG A 60 11.35 17.94 -7.30
CA ARG A 60 10.73 19.21 -7.74
C ARG A 60 11.20 20.40 -6.91
N MET A 61 11.27 20.24 -5.59
CA MET A 61 11.66 21.32 -4.68
C MET A 61 13.10 21.76 -4.89
N VAL A 62 14.04 20.80 -4.94
CA VAL A 62 15.48 21.12 -5.04
C VAL A 62 15.87 21.71 -6.40
N ASN A 63 15.10 21.42 -7.45
CA ASN A 63 15.30 21.95 -8.80
C ASN A 63 14.37 23.12 -9.16
N CYS A 64 13.55 23.58 -8.21
CA CYS A 64 12.74 24.77 -8.39
C CYS A 64 13.62 26.03 -8.27
N HIS A 65 13.62 26.90 -9.26
CA HIS A 65 14.39 28.14 -9.23
C HIS A 65 13.79 29.20 -8.30
N ASN A 66 12.48 29.16 -8.06
CA ASN A 66 11.74 30.08 -7.24
C ASN A 66 10.89 29.29 -6.23
N LEU A 67 11.57 28.57 -5.32
CA LEU A 67 10.89 27.83 -4.25
C LEU A 67 10.28 28.81 -3.26
N GLY A 68 8.99 28.65 -2.94
CA GLY A 68 8.34 29.47 -1.93
C GLY A 68 8.88 29.21 -0.53
N ASP A 69 8.75 30.18 0.38
CA ASP A 69 9.14 30.05 1.81
C ASP A 69 8.38 28.91 2.51
N ASP A 70 7.23 28.53 1.97
CA ASP A 70 6.43 27.40 2.42
C ASP A 70 6.88 26.06 1.85
N GLY A 71 7.95 26.05 1.02
CA GLY A 71 8.47 24.86 0.38
C GLY A 71 7.63 24.35 -0.80
N VAL A 72 6.74 25.18 -1.35
CA VAL A 72 5.95 24.80 -2.53
C VAL A 72 6.71 25.20 -3.79
N PRO A 73 6.95 24.27 -4.76
CA PRO A 73 7.52 24.60 -6.06
C PRO A 73 6.66 25.60 -6.83
N CYS A 74 7.26 26.59 -7.48
CA CYS A 74 6.54 27.68 -8.14
C CYS A 74 5.62 27.22 -9.31
N GLY A 75 5.88 26.05 -9.91
CA GLY A 75 5.12 25.53 -11.05
C GLY A 75 5.42 26.17 -12.40
N GLU A 76 6.12 27.31 -12.45
CA GLU A 76 6.27 28.15 -13.65
C GLU A 76 7.70 28.21 -14.21
N CYS A 77 8.74 27.98 -13.40
CA CYS A 77 10.12 27.98 -13.86
C CYS A 77 10.42 26.75 -14.74
N ASP A 78 11.53 26.80 -15.47
CA ASP A 78 11.94 25.73 -16.38
C ASP A 78 12.09 24.38 -15.66
N GLY A 79 12.65 24.38 -14.44
CA GLY A 79 12.75 23.18 -13.61
C GLY A 79 11.39 22.57 -13.24
N CYS A 80 10.34 23.39 -13.05
CA CYS A 80 8.99 22.93 -12.75
C CYS A 80 8.23 22.48 -14.00
N ARG A 81 8.28 23.26 -15.09
CA ARG A 81 7.56 22.98 -16.35
C ARG A 81 8.07 21.71 -17.03
N ASN A 82 9.39 21.55 -17.05
CA ASN A 82 10.05 20.43 -17.74
C ASN A 82 10.28 19.21 -16.83
N PHE A 83 9.77 19.20 -15.61
CA PHE A 83 10.06 18.17 -14.61
C PHE A 83 9.87 16.73 -15.11
N ASN A 84 8.79 16.45 -15.82
CA ASN A 84 8.47 15.11 -16.31
C ASN A 84 9.30 14.66 -17.52
N SER A 85 9.95 15.58 -18.21
CA SER A 85 10.82 15.33 -19.37
C SER A 85 12.29 15.61 -19.08
N SER A 86 12.62 16.02 -17.86
CA SER A 86 13.98 16.39 -17.47
C SER A 86 14.90 15.17 -17.40
N SER A 87 16.07 15.28 -18.02
CA SER A 87 17.16 14.31 -17.86
C SER A 87 17.86 14.40 -16.51
N ASP A 88 17.51 15.40 -15.70
CA ASP A 88 18.09 15.63 -14.37
C ASP A 88 17.38 14.81 -13.27
N VAL A 89 16.25 14.19 -13.59
CA VAL A 89 15.52 13.27 -12.68
C VAL A 89 15.45 11.89 -13.32
N VAL A 90 16.26 10.96 -12.83
CA VAL A 90 16.35 9.60 -13.33
C VAL A 90 15.60 8.67 -12.37
N GLU A 91 14.53 8.04 -12.84
CA GLU A 91 13.77 7.06 -12.07
C GLU A 91 14.08 5.66 -12.58
N ILE A 92 14.51 4.78 -11.68
CA ILE A 92 14.89 3.39 -11.97
C ILE A 92 14.04 2.50 -11.08
N ASP A 93 13.30 1.57 -11.67
CA ASP A 93 12.66 0.48 -10.98
C ASP A 93 13.65 -0.70 -10.90
N ALA A 94 14.16 -0.98 -9.71
CA ALA A 94 15.11 -2.06 -9.49
C ALA A 94 14.49 -3.44 -9.68
N ALA A 95 13.16 -3.59 -9.70
CA ALA A 95 12.53 -4.86 -10.04
C ALA A 95 12.75 -5.24 -11.51
N SER A 96 12.82 -4.22 -12.40
CA SER A 96 13.05 -4.40 -13.83
C SER A 96 14.53 -4.20 -14.23
N ASN A 97 15.33 -3.50 -13.40
CA ASN A 97 16.72 -3.09 -13.69
C ASN A 97 17.60 -3.43 -12.48
N ASN A 98 17.79 -4.72 -12.20
CA ASN A 98 18.47 -5.18 -10.98
C ASN A 98 19.94 -5.57 -11.18
N GLY A 99 20.42 -5.53 -12.41
CA GLY A 99 21.76 -5.97 -12.78
C GLY A 99 22.86 -4.98 -12.39
N VAL A 100 24.09 -5.49 -12.41
CA VAL A 100 25.28 -4.67 -12.12
C VAL A 100 25.58 -3.69 -13.23
N ASP A 101 25.26 -4.02 -14.46
CA ASP A 101 25.63 -3.19 -15.62
C ASP A 101 24.75 -1.94 -15.71
N GLU A 102 23.45 -2.03 -15.37
CA GLU A 102 22.56 -0.87 -15.28
C GLU A 102 23.03 0.11 -14.19
N ILE A 103 23.48 -0.41 -13.05
CA ILE A 103 24.01 0.43 -11.96
C ILE A 103 25.40 1.01 -12.31
N ARG A 104 26.21 0.31 -13.08
CA ARG A 104 27.48 0.85 -13.61
C ARG A 104 27.23 2.00 -14.61
N GLU A 105 26.27 1.83 -15.53
CA GLU A 105 25.87 2.91 -16.42
C GLU A 105 25.36 4.14 -15.67
N LEU A 106 24.56 3.92 -14.62
CA LEU A 106 24.11 4.99 -13.73
C LEU A 106 25.32 5.70 -13.11
N ARG A 107 26.26 4.94 -12.52
CA ARG A 107 27.46 5.47 -11.90
C ARG A 107 28.27 6.31 -12.86
N ASP A 108 28.44 5.86 -14.10
CA ASP A 108 29.23 6.59 -15.11
C ASP A 108 28.55 7.91 -15.53
N LYS A 109 27.21 7.95 -15.46
CA LYS A 109 26.40 9.16 -15.73
C LYS A 109 26.28 10.11 -14.53
N VAL A 110 26.58 9.68 -13.31
CA VAL A 110 26.45 10.52 -12.09
C VAL A 110 27.39 11.73 -12.13
N ASN A 111 28.57 11.61 -12.75
CA ASN A 111 29.54 12.70 -12.88
C ASN A 111 29.10 13.79 -13.89
N LEU A 112 28.06 13.55 -14.68
CA LEU A 112 27.53 14.54 -15.60
C LEU A 112 26.77 15.62 -14.84
N VAL A 113 27.08 16.88 -15.11
CA VAL A 113 26.36 18.01 -14.49
C VAL A 113 24.90 18.05 -14.91
N PRO A 114 24.00 18.59 -14.06
CA PRO A 114 22.61 18.82 -14.44
C PRO A 114 22.49 19.70 -15.69
N THR A 115 21.45 19.45 -16.49
CA THR A 115 21.20 20.19 -17.73
C THR A 115 20.41 21.46 -17.50
N SER A 116 19.37 21.39 -16.66
CA SER A 116 18.44 22.49 -16.38
C SER A 116 18.19 22.74 -14.92
N GLY A 117 18.40 21.72 -14.09
CA GLY A 117 18.21 21.79 -12.64
C GLY A 117 19.47 22.19 -11.89
N LYS A 118 19.35 22.34 -10.57
CA LYS A 118 20.46 22.56 -9.65
C LYS A 118 21.12 21.23 -9.25
N TYR A 119 20.31 20.18 -9.19
CA TYR A 119 20.72 18.83 -8.78
C TYR A 119 20.29 17.78 -9.80
N LYS A 120 21.08 16.73 -9.89
CA LYS A 120 20.76 15.50 -10.62
C LYS A 120 20.28 14.45 -9.61
N ILE A 121 19.04 14.01 -9.77
CA ILE A 121 18.36 13.17 -8.78
C ILE A 121 18.18 11.77 -9.35
N TYR A 122 18.60 10.77 -8.59
CA TYR A 122 18.47 9.36 -8.89
C TYR A 122 17.48 8.73 -7.91
N ILE A 123 16.28 8.39 -8.39
CA ILE A 123 15.25 7.71 -7.63
C ILE A 123 15.32 6.22 -7.99
N ILE A 124 15.72 5.38 -7.04
CA ILE A 124 15.79 3.92 -7.23
C ILE A 124 14.68 3.31 -6.39
N ASP A 125 13.61 2.88 -7.07
CA ASP A 125 12.46 2.25 -6.42
C ASP A 125 12.70 0.74 -6.28
N GLU A 126 12.12 0.14 -5.23
CA GLU A 126 12.28 -1.27 -4.83
C GLU A 126 13.76 -1.70 -4.80
N VAL A 127 14.61 -0.84 -4.24
CA VAL A 127 16.08 -1.02 -4.24
C VAL A 127 16.55 -2.35 -3.65
N HIS A 128 15.74 -3.03 -2.82
CA HIS A 128 16.02 -4.36 -2.28
C HIS A 128 16.07 -5.47 -3.35
N MET A 129 15.60 -5.19 -4.58
CA MET A 129 15.67 -6.11 -5.72
C MET A 129 17.04 -6.10 -6.41
N LEU A 130 17.91 -5.14 -6.11
CA LEU A 130 19.25 -5.09 -6.66
C LEU A 130 20.07 -6.31 -6.24
N THR A 131 20.87 -6.82 -7.17
CA THR A 131 21.87 -7.87 -6.85
C THR A 131 22.94 -7.34 -5.90
N THR A 132 23.61 -8.24 -5.17
CA THR A 132 24.73 -7.87 -4.28
C THR A 132 25.83 -7.13 -5.03
N GLN A 133 26.09 -7.50 -6.29
CA GLN A 133 27.09 -6.83 -7.14
C GLN A 133 26.65 -5.42 -7.52
N ALA A 134 25.37 -5.19 -7.78
CA ALA A 134 24.80 -3.88 -8.06
C ALA A 134 24.87 -2.97 -6.83
N PHE A 135 24.56 -3.47 -5.63
CA PHE A 135 24.77 -2.72 -4.40
C PHE A 135 26.24 -2.30 -4.21
N ASN A 136 27.18 -3.21 -4.43
CA ASN A 136 28.60 -2.91 -4.31
C ASN A 136 29.05 -1.84 -5.34
N ALA A 137 28.49 -1.84 -6.55
CA ALA A 137 28.77 -0.80 -7.53
C ALA A 137 28.25 0.57 -7.09
N LEU A 138 27.09 0.61 -6.39
CA LEU A 138 26.48 1.84 -5.88
C LEU A 138 27.25 2.43 -4.68
N LEU A 139 27.87 1.59 -3.84
CA LEU A 139 28.56 2.02 -2.61
C LEU A 139 29.61 3.11 -2.86
N LYS A 140 30.45 2.97 -3.90
CA LYS A 140 31.46 3.99 -4.23
C LYS A 140 30.84 5.37 -4.44
N THR A 141 29.72 5.43 -5.11
CA THR A 141 29.02 6.70 -5.41
C THR A 141 28.32 7.26 -4.16
N LEU A 142 27.87 6.40 -3.26
CA LEU A 142 27.28 6.83 -2.00
C LEU A 142 28.33 7.30 -0.97
N GLU A 143 29.59 6.82 -1.09
CA GLU A 143 30.72 7.24 -0.25
C GLU A 143 31.26 8.60 -0.66
N GLU A 144 31.43 8.82 -1.97
CA GLU A 144 32.00 10.02 -2.55
C GLU A 144 31.07 10.59 -3.64
N PRO A 145 29.87 11.07 -3.26
CA PRO A 145 28.90 11.58 -4.22
C PRO A 145 29.36 12.93 -4.80
N PRO A 146 29.18 13.18 -6.12
CA PRO A 146 29.31 14.51 -6.65
C PRO A 146 28.37 15.50 -5.97
N ALA A 147 28.80 16.73 -5.73
CA ALA A 147 28.04 17.74 -5.00
C ALA A 147 26.65 18.06 -5.60
N HIS A 148 26.47 17.77 -6.89
CA HIS A 148 25.21 17.97 -7.61
C HIS A 148 24.31 16.71 -7.66
N ALA A 149 24.72 15.57 -7.09
CA ALA A 149 23.97 14.34 -7.16
C ALA A 149 23.22 14.05 -5.84
N ILE A 150 21.94 13.69 -5.96
CA ILE A 150 21.11 13.25 -4.83
C ILE A 150 20.55 11.87 -5.16
N PHE A 151 20.73 10.92 -4.23
CA PHE A 151 20.17 9.58 -4.33
C PHE A 151 18.95 9.44 -3.41
N ILE A 152 17.86 8.88 -3.93
CA ILE A 152 16.69 8.57 -3.14
C ILE A 152 16.34 7.09 -3.39
N LEU A 153 16.67 6.26 -2.40
CA LEU A 153 16.44 4.82 -2.43
C LEU A 153 15.10 4.52 -1.75
N ALA A 154 14.20 3.80 -2.41
CA ALA A 154 12.93 3.40 -1.83
C ALA A 154 12.83 1.87 -1.76
N THR A 155 12.28 1.34 -0.65
CA THR A 155 12.13 -0.10 -0.44
C THR A 155 10.89 -0.43 0.38
N THR A 156 10.26 -1.56 0.05
CA THR A 156 9.25 -2.20 0.90
C THR A 156 9.86 -3.18 1.90
N GLU A 157 11.10 -3.64 1.67
CA GLU A 157 11.77 -4.67 2.48
C GLU A 157 13.10 -4.17 3.03
N PHE A 158 13.02 -3.35 4.08
CA PHE A 158 14.19 -2.71 4.70
C PHE A 158 15.27 -3.71 5.16
N TYR A 159 14.86 -4.86 5.68
CA TYR A 159 15.79 -5.88 6.20
C TYR A 159 16.69 -6.52 5.13
N LYS A 160 16.33 -6.38 3.86
CA LYS A 160 17.14 -6.86 2.72
C LYS A 160 18.25 -5.86 2.31
N ILE A 161 18.23 -4.63 2.84
CA ILE A 161 19.22 -3.61 2.48
C ILE A 161 20.52 -3.83 3.24
N PRO A 162 21.67 -3.89 2.57
CA PRO A 162 22.96 -4.02 3.25
C PRO A 162 23.23 -2.89 4.24
N ALA A 163 23.75 -3.22 5.43
CA ALA A 163 24.06 -2.24 6.48
C ALA A 163 25.04 -1.16 6.00
N THR A 164 25.93 -1.50 5.06
CA THR A 164 26.88 -0.59 4.42
C THR A 164 26.20 0.51 3.59
N VAL A 165 25.03 0.23 2.97
CA VAL A 165 24.20 1.22 2.28
C VAL A 165 23.41 2.05 3.28
N VAL A 166 22.79 1.38 4.28
CA VAL A 166 22.00 2.06 5.33
C VAL A 166 22.81 3.13 6.05
N SER A 167 24.09 2.83 6.39
CA SER A 167 24.96 3.75 7.13
C SER A 167 25.35 5.02 6.35
N ARG A 168 25.11 5.06 5.04
CA ARG A 168 25.43 6.19 4.14
C ARG A 168 24.20 7.00 3.72
N CYS A 169 23.02 6.56 4.15
CA CYS A 169 21.76 7.20 3.80
C CYS A 169 21.07 7.78 5.03
N GLN A 170 20.43 8.93 4.87
CA GLN A 170 19.49 9.43 5.84
C GLN A 170 18.19 8.62 5.72
N ARG A 171 17.80 7.94 6.80
CA ARG A 171 16.69 7.01 6.79
C ARG A 171 15.40 7.67 7.20
N PHE A 172 14.31 7.40 6.43
CA PHE A 172 12.93 7.74 6.75
C PHE A 172 12.04 6.51 6.67
N GLN A 173 11.20 6.34 7.68
CA GLN A 173 10.24 5.26 7.74
C GLN A 173 8.84 5.80 7.42
N PHE A 174 8.21 5.23 6.39
CA PHE A 174 6.84 5.51 6.00
C PHE A 174 5.91 4.52 6.68
N LEU A 175 4.87 5.02 7.30
CA LEU A 175 3.87 4.22 8.00
C LEU A 175 2.67 3.92 7.10
N LYS A 176 1.92 2.87 7.42
CA LYS A 176 0.60 2.63 6.82
C LYS A 176 -0.32 3.81 7.15
N PHE A 177 -1.14 4.19 6.19
CA PHE A 177 -2.21 5.15 6.46
C PHE A 177 -3.30 4.49 7.29
N SER A 178 -3.93 5.25 8.17
CA SER A 178 -5.14 4.85 8.85
C SER A 178 -6.33 4.78 7.88
N ILE A 179 -7.35 4.01 8.24
CA ILE A 179 -8.59 3.92 7.46
C ILE A 179 -9.21 5.31 7.27
N ASN A 180 -9.18 6.15 8.30
CA ASN A 180 -9.73 7.51 8.24
C ASN A 180 -8.97 8.39 7.25
N GLU A 181 -7.63 8.41 7.27
CA GLU A 181 -6.82 9.18 6.31
C GLU A 181 -7.10 8.77 4.86
N ILE A 182 -7.22 7.47 4.60
CA ILE A 182 -7.55 6.95 3.27
C ILE A 182 -8.97 7.35 2.87
N SER A 183 -9.97 7.15 3.75
CA SER A 183 -11.37 7.48 3.48
C SER A 183 -11.55 8.97 3.21
N ASP A 184 -10.88 9.83 3.98
CA ASP A 184 -10.93 11.29 3.78
C ASP A 184 -10.32 11.69 2.44
N ARG A 185 -9.21 11.05 2.04
CA ARG A 185 -8.61 11.29 0.72
C ARG A 185 -9.50 10.81 -0.42
N LEU A 186 -10.11 9.65 -0.30
CA LEU A 186 -11.07 9.14 -1.29
C LEU A 186 -12.29 10.05 -1.39
N ARG A 187 -12.81 10.56 -0.27
CA ARG A 187 -13.93 11.53 -0.25
C ARG A 187 -13.57 12.82 -0.99
N GLN A 188 -12.38 13.35 -0.81
CA GLN A 188 -11.89 14.51 -1.57
C GLN A 188 -11.84 14.20 -3.07
N ILE A 189 -11.32 13.04 -3.48
CA ILE A 189 -11.26 12.63 -4.88
C ILE A 189 -12.68 12.46 -5.45
N ALA A 190 -13.58 11.80 -4.72
CA ALA A 190 -14.99 11.62 -5.13
C ALA A 190 -15.67 12.96 -5.40
N SER A 191 -15.48 13.94 -4.51
CA SER A 191 -16.01 15.29 -4.69
C SER A 191 -15.46 15.98 -5.94
N LEU A 192 -14.14 15.87 -6.19
CA LEU A 192 -13.50 16.47 -7.36
C LEU A 192 -13.90 15.81 -8.69
N GLU A 193 -14.22 14.52 -8.66
CA GLU A 193 -14.67 13.75 -9.83
C GLU A 193 -16.21 13.76 -9.99
N ASN A 194 -16.95 14.39 -9.05
CA ASN A 194 -18.41 14.38 -8.99
C ASN A 194 -18.99 12.95 -8.96
N ILE A 195 -18.37 12.06 -8.15
CA ILE A 195 -18.83 10.70 -7.94
C ILE A 195 -19.62 10.66 -6.63
N ASP A 196 -20.90 10.24 -6.73
CA ASP A 196 -21.74 10.03 -5.55
C ASP A 196 -21.47 8.68 -4.91
N VAL A 197 -20.96 8.69 -3.66
CA VAL A 197 -20.53 7.52 -2.93
C VAL A 197 -20.75 7.70 -1.44
N SER A 198 -21.25 6.68 -0.75
CA SER A 198 -21.45 6.71 0.70
C SER A 198 -20.16 6.53 1.47
N ASP A 199 -20.14 7.02 2.71
CA ASP A 199 -19.00 6.85 3.61
C ASP A 199 -18.68 5.38 3.91
N ASP A 200 -19.68 4.51 3.97
CA ASP A 200 -19.49 3.08 4.18
C ASP A 200 -18.67 2.44 3.05
N VAL A 201 -18.91 2.83 1.81
CA VAL A 201 -18.14 2.36 0.64
C VAL A 201 -16.69 2.85 0.71
N LEU A 202 -16.48 4.12 1.03
CA LEU A 202 -15.12 4.70 1.16
C LEU A 202 -14.35 4.04 2.30
N TYR A 203 -15.01 3.81 3.42
CA TYR A 203 -14.43 3.11 4.56
C TYR A 203 -14.00 1.69 4.20
N GLU A 204 -14.87 0.96 3.49
CA GLU A 204 -14.58 -0.43 3.11
C GLU A 204 -13.43 -0.54 2.10
N ILE A 205 -13.36 0.37 1.13
CA ILE A 205 -12.20 0.47 0.24
C ILE A 205 -10.93 0.77 1.04
N ALA A 206 -10.99 1.69 2.00
CA ALA A 206 -9.85 2.04 2.85
C ALA A 206 -9.38 0.85 3.71
N ARG A 207 -10.31 0.06 4.23
CA ARG A 207 -10.02 -1.17 4.99
C ARG A 207 -9.30 -2.21 4.11
N LEU A 208 -9.85 -2.47 2.92
CA LEU A 208 -9.30 -3.45 1.98
C LEU A 208 -7.93 -3.06 1.43
N ALA A 209 -7.64 -1.78 1.37
CA ALA A 209 -6.35 -1.27 0.91
C ALA A 209 -5.20 -1.47 1.91
N ASP A 210 -5.48 -1.94 3.13
CA ASP A 210 -4.49 -2.28 4.18
C ASP A 210 -3.40 -1.20 4.35
N GLY A 211 -3.83 0.07 4.39
CA GLY A 211 -2.94 1.22 4.58
C GLY A 211 -2.20 1.70 3.33
N GLY A 212 -2.49 1.14 2.15
CA GLY A 212 -1.93 1.55 0.86
C GLY A 212 -2.83 2.53 0.11
N LEU A 213 -2.57 3.83 0.17
CA LEU A 213 -3.40 4.83 -0.51
C LEU A 213 -3.48 4.64 -2.03
N ARG A 214 -2.40 4.17 -2.67
CA ARG A 214 -2.39 3.89 -4.12
C ARG A 214 -3.38 2.77 -4.47
N ASP A 215 -3.41 1.72 -3.67
CA ASP A 215 -4.29 0.58 -3.91
C ASP A 215 -5.74 0.96 -3.63
N ALA A 216 -6.00 1.78 -2.60
CA ALA A 216 -7.32 2.36 -2.33
C ALA A 216 -7.85 3.20 -3.51
N ILE A 217 -7.03 4.10 -4.07
CA ILE A 217 -7.42 4.93 -5.21
C ILE A 217 -7.66 4.06 -6.45
N ASN A 218 -6.88 3.00 -6.66
CA ASN A 218 -7.11 2.07 -7.77
C ASN A 218 -8.43 1.32 -7.64
N MET A 219 -8.76 0.81 -6.44
CA MET A 219 -10.06 0.17 -6.17
C MET A 219 -11.22 1.13 -6.41
N PHE A 220 -11.08 2.37 -5.94
CA PHE A 220 -12.09 3.40 -6.16
C PHE A 220 -12.27 3.75 -7.64
N ASP A 221 -11.18 3.84 -8.41
CA ASP A 221 -11.17 4.09 -9.85
C ASP A 221 -11.89 2.98 -10.62
N GLN A 222 -11.60 1.72 -10.29
CA GLN A 222 -12.27 0.55 -10.86
C GLN A 222 -13.76 0.55 -10.54
N LEU A 223 -14.13 0.83 -9.29
CA LEU A 223 -15.51 0.87 -8.84
C LEU A 223 -16.31 1.97 -9.55
N SER A 224 -15.74 3.16 -9.68
CA SER A 224 -16.36 4.30 -10.38
C SER A 224 -16.52 4.05 -11.88
N SER A 225 -15.64 3.26 -12.47
CA SER A 225 -15.72 2.84 -13.87
C SER A 225 -16.77 1.73 -14.09
N TYR A 226 -16.97 0.86 -13.08
CA TYR A 226 -17.98 -0.21 -13.13
C TYR A 226 -19.41 0.35 -13.07
N LYS A 227 -19.66 1.35 -12.20
CA LYS A 227 -20.99 1.90 -11.98
C LYS A 227 -20.89 3.39 -11.63
N LYS A 228 -21.58 4.22 -12.38
CA LYS A 228 -21.50 5.69 -12.21
C LYS A 228 -22.28 6.24 -11.01
N ASN A 229 -23.36 5.55 -10.59
CA ASN A 229 -24.24 6.03 -9.51
C ASN A 229 -24.59 4.88 -8.56
N SER A 230 -24.87 5.23 -7.31
CA SER A 230 -25.34 4.29 -6.28
C SER A 230 -24.37 3.13 -6.03
N LEU A 231 -23.08 3.48 -5.81
CA LEU A 231 -22.06 2.53 -5.40
C LEU A 231 -22.40 1.94 -4.03
N THR A 232 -22.29 0.62 -3.90
CA THR A 232 -22.61 -0.11 -2.68
C THR A 232 -21.38 -0.89 -2.18
N VAL A 233 -21.39 -1.26 -0.90
CA VAL A 233 -20.35 -2.13 -0.32
C VAL A 233 -20.29 -3.50 -1.02
N ASP A 234 -21.44 -4.01 -1.46
CA ASP A 234 -21.50 -5.27 -2.23
C ASP A 234 -20.78 -5.15 -3.59
N ASP A 235 -20.83 -3.97 -4.24
CA ASP A 235 -20.10 -3.72 -5.48
C ASP A 235 -18.58 -3.77 -5.21
N VAL A 236 -18.13 -3.25 -4.04
CA VAL A 236 -16.71 -3.34 -3.61
C VAL A 236 -16.29 -4.79 -3.45
N TYR A 237 -17.07 -5.62 -2.76
CA TYR A 237 -16.76 -7.04 -2.54
C TYR A 237 -16.70 -7.81 -3.86
N LYS A 238 -17.69 -7.60 -4.75
CA LYS A 238 -17.73 -8.27 -6.05
C LYS A 238 -16.50 -7.97 -6.91
N LEU A 239 -16.11 -6.69 -7.01
CA LEU A 239 -14.99 -6.29 -7.86
C LEU A 239 -13.63 -6.73 -7.31
N ASN A 240 -13.47 -6.74 -5.99
CA ASN A 240 -12.20 -7.11 -5.36
C ASN A 240 -12.12 -8.60 -5.00
N GLY A 241 -13.14 -9.40 -5.33
CA GLY A 241 -13.14 -10.82 -5.04
C GLY A 241 -13.12 -11.13 -3.52
N VAL A 242 -13.66 -10.24 -2.71
CA VAL A 242 -13.74 -10.37 -1.25
C VAL A 242 -15.01 -11.08 -0.85
N VAL A 243 -14.96 -11.91 0.18
CA VAL A 243 -16.14 -12.54 0.78
C VAL A 243 -16.76 -11.57 1.77
N SER A 244 -18.06 -11.31 1.65
CA SER A 244 -18.76 -10.38 2.53
C SER A 244 -18.86 -10.90 3.97
N TYR A 245 -19.04 -10.00 4.94
CA TYR A 245 -19.27 -10.42 6.34
C TYR A 245 -20.49 -11.28 6.51
N ASP A 246 -21.52 -11.08 5.70
CA ASP A 246 -22.72 -11.91 5.66
C ASP A 246 -22.41 -13.35 5.22
N GLU A 247 -21.57 -13.49 4.20
CA GLU A 247 -21.11 -14.79 3.70
C GLU A 247 -20.19 -15.49 4.71
N LEU A 248 -19.27 -14.75 5.37
CA LEU A 248 -18.42 -15.30 6.45
C LEU A 248 -19.24 -15.76 7.66
N ALA A 249 -20.23 -14.97 8.06
CA ALA A 249 -21.14 -15.35 9.16
C ALA A 249 -21.95 -16.61 8.81
N LYS A 250 -22.45 -16.72 7.57
CA LYS A 250 -23.17 -17.94 7.10
C LYS A 250 -22.28 -19.17 7.16
N LEU A 251 -21.02 -19.08 6.72
CA LEU A 251 -20.07 -20.18 6.82
C LEU A 251 -19.90 -20.65 8.26
N LEU A 252 -19.68 -19.72 9.20
CA LEU A 252 -19.53 -20.04 10.62
C LEU A 252 -20.81 -20.67 11.18
N MET A 253 -21.99 -20.20 10.77
CA MET A 253 -23.26 -20.82 11.16
C MET A 253 -23.41 -22.26 10.62
N PHE A 254 -23.01 -22.52 9.36
CA PHE A 254 -23.05 -23.86 8.79
C PHE A 254 -22.15 -24.82 9.56
N VAL A 255 -20.92 -24.37 9.89
CA VAL A 255 -19.98 -25.14 10.72
C VAL A 255 -20.60 -25.45 12.07
N LYS A 256 -21.16 -24.46 12.78
CA LYS A 256 -21.75 -24.65 14.13
C LYS A 256 -22.99 -25.55 14.13
N LYS A 257 -23.75 -25.58 13.02
CA LYS A 257 -24.94 -26.40 12.84
C LYS A 257 -24.65 -27.79 12.25
N ASN A 258 -23.39 -28.16 12.09
CA ASN A 258 -22.95 -29.42 11.49
C ASN A 258 -23.51 -29.67 10.05
N GLN A 259 -23.66 -28.59 9.29
CA GLN A 259 -24.19 -28.64 7.92
C GLN A 259 -23.06 -28.84 6.90
N VAL A 260 -22.53 -30.06 6.80
CA VAL A 260 -21.37 -30.42 5.97
C VAL A 260 -21.58 -30.08 4.49
N ALA A 261 -22.76 -30.40 3.94
CA ALA A 261 -23.06 -30.18 2.53
C ALA A 261 -23.01 -28.68 2.18
N GLU A 262 -23.63 -27.84 3.00
CA GLU A 262 -23.67 -26.38 2.82
C GLU A 262 -22.28 -25.75 2.93
N VAL A 263 -21.41 -26.26 3.82
CA VAL A 263 -20.01 -25.83 3.94
C VAL A 263 -19.24 -26.16 2.66
N ILE A 264 -19.37 -27.39 2.13
CA ILE A 264 -18.69 -27.80 0.90
C ILE A 264 -19.17 -26.96 -0.30
N ASP A 265 -20.49 -26.77 -0.42
CA ASP A 265 -21.08 -25.98 -1.51
C ASP A 265 -20.62 -24.53 -1.47
N PHE A 266 -20.57 -23.93 -0.27
CA PHE A 266 -20.07 -22.56 -0.06
C PHE A 266 -18.60 -22.44 -0.48
N LEU A 267 -17.73 -23.32 -0.02
CA LEU A 267 -16.30 -23.29 -0.33
C LEU A 267 -16.05 -23.51 -1.82
N ASN A 268 -16.77 -24.42 -2.46
CA ASN A 268 -16.71 -24.61 -3.91
C ASN A 268 -17.20 -23.37 -4.69
N LEU A 269 -18.19 -22.62 -4.17
CA LEU A 269 -18.65 -21.39 -4.76
C LEU A 269 -17.56 -20.31 -4.70
N VAL A 270 -16.90 -20.14 -3.53
CA VAL A 270 -15.78 -19.21 -3.35
C VAL A 270 -14.65 -19.50 -4.33
N ASP A 271 -14.30 -20.77 -4.52
CA ASP A 271 -13.25 -21.19 -5.48
C ASP A 271 -13.66 -20.91 -6.92
N LYS A 272 -14.89 -21.26 -7.33
CA LYS A 272 -15.44 -21.00 -8.67
C LYS A 272 -15.52 -19.52 -9.02
N MET A 273 -15.71 -18.65 -8.06
CA MET A 273 -15.69 -17.20 -8.26
C MET A 273 -14.29 -16.64 -8.53
N GLY A 274 -13.24 -17.47 -8.52
CA GLY A 274 -11.86 -17.06 -8.71
C GLY A 274 -11.32 -16.19 -7.58
N LYS A 275 -11.96 -16.22 -6.40
CA LYS A 275 -11.52 -15.49 -5.22
C LYS A 275 -10.21 -16.08 -4.70
N SER A 276 -9.29 -15.24 -4.27
CA SER A 276 -8.05 -15.70 -3.64
C SER A 276 -8.38 -16.42 -2.32
N LEU A 277 -8.15 -17.73 -2.28
CA LEU A 277 -8.38 -18.54 -1.09
C LEU A 277 -7.55 -18.07 0.12
N SER A 278 -6.35 -17.57 -0.12
CA SER A 278 -5.51 -16.98 0.94
C SER A 278 -6.11 -15.69 1.50
N HIS A 279 -6.69 -14.83 0.65
CA HIS A 279 -7.38 -13.62 1.11
C HIS A 279 -8.67 -13.99 1.87
N PHE A 280 -9.43 -14.95 1.37
CA PHE A 280 -10.62 -15.46 2.06
C PHE A 280 -10.31 -15.93 3.50
N ILE A 281 -9.25 -16.71 3.67
CA ILE A 281 -8.81 -17.17 5.00
C ILE A 281 -8.33 -15.99 5.85
N GLY A 282 -7.66 -15.00 5.27
CA GLY A 282 -7.26 -13.76 5.95
C GLY A 282 -8.47 -12.95 6.44
N ASP A 283 -9.47 -12.74 5.58
CA ASP A 283 -10.71 -12.05 5.94
C ASP A 283 -11.48 -12.77 7.05
N LEU A 284 -11.49 -14.10 7.03
CA LEU A 284 -12.11 -14.92 8.08
C LEU A 284 -11.37 -14.77 9.42
N LEU A 285 -10.03 -14.76 9.42
CA LEU A 285 -9.24 -14.51 10.63
C LEU A 285 -9.49 -13.10 11.20
N GLU A 286 -9.58 -12.08 10.34
CA GLU A 286 -9.94 -10.73 10.78
C GLU A 286 -11.34 -10.68 11.37
N PHE A 287 -12.30 -11.36 10.78
CA PHE A 287 -13.66 -11.41 11.27
C PHE A 287 -13.74 -12.11 12.64
N LEU A 288 -13.06 -13.24 12.82
CA LEU A 288 -12.97 -13.96 14.11
C LEU A 288 -12.27 -13.11 15.19
N LYS A 289 -11.20 -12.40 14.85
CA LYS A 289 -10.54 -11.45 15.76
C LYS A 289 -11.51 -10.38 16.25
N ASP A 290 -12.30 -9.79 15.34
CA ASP A 290 -13.25 -8.75 15.71
C ASP A 290 -14.39 -9.29 16.59
N ILE A 291 -14.85 -10.53 16.34
CA ILE A 291 -15.82 -11.23 17.22
C ILE A 291 -15.21 -11.45 18.61
N LEU A 292 -13.96 -11.88 18.69
CA LEU A 292 -13.26 -12.10 19.97
C LEU A 292 -13.12 -10.79 20.75
N ILE A 293 -12.74 -9.68 20.09
CA ILE A 293 -12.65 -8.36 20.72
C ILE A 293 -14.02 -7.94 21.26
N TYR A 294 -15.07 -8.00 20.43
CA TYR A 294 -16.41 -7.64 20.86
C TYR A 294 -16.88 -8.48 22.05
N LYS A 295 -16.67 -9.78 22.02
CA LYS A 295 -17.06 -10.69 23.10
C LYS A 295 -16.30 -10.41 24.40
N SER A 296 -15.07 -9.92 24.32
CA SER A 296 -14.22 -9.60 25.49
C SER A 296 -14.45 -8.21 26.06
N THR A 297 -14.78 -7.21 25.20
CA THR A 297 -14.83 -5.78 25.59
C THR A 297 -16.22 -5.18 25.47
N SER A 298 -17.16 -5.85 24.78
CA SER A 298 -18.45 -5.32 24.35
C SER A 298 -18.36 -4.11 23.41
N GLU A 299 -17.17 -3.83 22.86
CA GLU A 299 -16.93 -2.74 21.94
C GLU A 299 -16.67 -3.26 20.52
N PHE A 300 -17.14 -2.53 19.50
CA PHE A 300 -16.88 -2.87 18.11
C PHE A 300 -15.59 -2.23 17.62
N ASN A 301 -14.78 -3.01 16.92
CA ASN A 301 -13.60 -2.50 16.22
C ASN A 301 -14.02 -2.04 14.80
N GLY A 302 -14.49 -0.78 14.71
CA GLY A 302 -14.94 -0.16 13.46
C GLY A 302 -16.42 0.25 13.46
N SER A 303 -16.79 1.03 12.45
CA SER A 303 -18.10 1.72 12.38
C SER A 303 -19.09 1.11 11.36
N ILE A 304 -18.71 0.05 10.62
CA ILE A 304 -19.61 -0.55 9.62
C ILE A 304 -20.76 -1.27 10.30
N LYS A 305 -21.96 -0.73 10.15
CA LYS A 305 -23.19 -1.24 10.80
C LYS A 305 -23.46 -2.71 10.48
N LEU A 306 -23.37 -3.10 9.20
CA LEU A 306 -23.60 -4.49 8.77
C LEU A 306 -22.59 -5.46 9.40
N LYS A 307 -21.31 -5.08 9.45
CA LYS A 307 -20.27 -5.87 10.11
C LYS A 307 -20.58 -6.07 11.60
N ASN A 308 -20.97 -5.00 12.28
CA ASN A 308 -21.26 -5.03 13.71
C ASN A 308 -22.47 -5.92 14.04
N GLU A 309 -23.51 -5.92 13.19
CA GLU A 309 -24.65 -6.83 13.31
C GLU A 309 -24.22 -8.30 13.21
N LYS A 310 -23.36 -8.63 12.23
CA LYS A 310 -22.86 -10.01 12.06
C LYS A 310 -21.90 -10.45 13.15
N ILE A 311 -21.06 -9.56 13.65
CA ILE A 311 -20.19 -9.82 14.81
C ILE A 311 -21.06 -10.21 16.02
N ARG A 312 -22.14 -9.46 16.30
CA ARG A 312 -23.06 -9.76 17.40
C ARG A 312 -23.72 -11.12 17.21
N GLU A 313 -24.28 -11.38 16.03
CA GLU A 313 -24.95 -12.64 15.70
C GLU A 313 -24.06 -13.87 15.96
N ILE A 314 -22.80 -13.82 15.49
CA ILE A 314 -21.86 -14.95 15.67
C ILE A 314 -21.33 -15.01 17.10
N SER A 315 -21.13 -13.87 17.77
CA SER A 315 -20.68 -13.85 19.17
C SER A 315 -21.66 -14.54 20.14
N ASP A 316 -22.97 -14.55 19.83
CA ASP A 316 -23.99 -15.23 20.63
C ASP A 316 -23.94 -16.75 20.45
N ILE A 317 -23.37 -17.24 19.31
CA ILE A 317 -23.38 -18.67 18.96
C ILE A 317 -22.09 -19.38 19.39
N TYR A 318 -20.95 -18.69 19.35
CA TYR A 318 -19.64 -19.27 19.67
C TYR A 318 -19.14 -18.83 21.05
N SER A 319 -18.46 -19.73 21.78
CA SER A 319 -17.73 -19.38 23.00
C SER A 319 -16.40 -18.70 22.69
N ILE A 320 -15.76 -18.08 23.71
CA ILE A 320 -14.43 -17.47 23.55
C ILE A 320 -13.40 -18.54 23.19
N GLU A 321 -13.46 -19.69 23.83
CA GLU A 321 -12.57 -20.83 23.63
C GLU A 321 -12.68 -21.35 22.20
N GLU A 322 -13.90 -21.53 21.69
CA GLU A 322 -14.13 -21.99 20.31
C GLU A 322 -13.60 -21.00 19.27
N ILE A 323 -13.77 -19.70 19.49
CA ILE A 323 -13.22 -18.67 18.59
C ILE A 323 -11.70 -18.69 18.62
N TYR A 324 -11.10 -18.82 19.81
CA TYR A 324 -9.66 -18.91 19.97
C TYR A 324 -9.06 -20.12 19.26
N ASP A 325 -9.68 -21.30 19.45
CA ASP A 325 -9.24 -22.54 18.76
C ASP A 325 -9.37 -22.45 17.23
N LEU A 326 -10.45 -21.82 16.75
CA LEU A 326 -10.61 -21.55 15.31
C LEU A 326 -9.49 -20.64 14.78
N ILE A 327 -9.17 -19.55 15.48
CA ILE A 327 -8.10 -18.62 15.07
C ILE A 327 -6.76 -19.35 14.96
N ILE A 328 -6.38 -20.14 15.96
CA ILE A 328 -5.12 -20.90 15.94
C ILE A 328 -5.12 -21.88 14.77
N SER A 329 -6.14 -22.70 14.67
CA SER A 329 -6.22 -23.74 13.64
C SER A 329 -6.26 -23.17 12.22
N ILE A 330 -6.95 -22.05 11.99
CA ILE A 330 -7.00 -21.36 10.69
C ILE A 330 -5.64 -20.71 10.37
N ASN A 331 -4.90 -20.22 11.35
CA ASN A 331 -3.55 -19.69 11.14
C ASN A 331 -2.57 -20.81 10.71
N GLU A 332 -2.67 -22.00 11.26
CA GLU A 332 -1.92 -23.19 10.83
C GLU A 332 -2.30 -23.60 9.40
N LEU A 333 -3.60 -23.61 9.08
CA LEU A 333 -4.11 -23.85 7.74
C LEU A 333 -3.54 -22.84 6.73
N MET A 334 -3.50 -21.54 7.08
CA MET A 334 -2.97 -20.47 6.22
C MET A 334 -1.50 -20.73 5.84
N ASN A 335 -0.69 -21.22 6.76
CA ASN A 335 0.70 -21.59 6.50
C ASN A 335 0.81 -22.81 5.55
N SER A 336 -0.10 -23.75 5.67
CA SER A 336 -0.15 -24.94 4.81
C SER A 336 -0.59 -24.60 3.37
N ILE A 337 -1.53 -23.67 3.22
CA ILE A 337 -2.06 -23.22 1.92
C ILE A 337 -0.98 -22.50 1.09
N LYS A 338 -0.16 -21.65 1.72
CA LYS A 338 0.88 -20.87 1.02
C LYS A 338 1.84 -21.75 0.19
N ASN A 339 2.02 -22.99 0.59
CA ASN A 339 2.97 -23.92 -0.02
C ASN A 339 2.28 -25.05 -0.80
N SER A 340 0.97 -25.00 -1.01
CA SER A 340 0.20 -26.08 -1.63
C SER A 340 -0.46 -25.67 -2.95
N SER A 341 -0.37 -26.54 -3.95
CA SER A 341 -1.14 -26.43 -5.18
C SER A 341 -2.61 -26.87 -5.02
N PHE A 342 -2.98 -27.44 -3.87
CA PHE A 342 -4.31 -28.01 -3.58
C PHE A 342 -5.01 -27.27 -2.45
N SER A 343 -4.94 -25.95 -2.44
CA SER A 343 -5.44 -25.08 -1.38
C SER A 343 -6.90 -25.35 -1.02
N ILE A 344 -7.78 -25.53 -2.01
CA ILE A 344 -9.21 -25.77 -1.76
C ILE A 344 -9.47 -27.08 -1.01
N ILE A 345 -8.73 -28.14 -1.31
CA ILE A 345 -8.87 -29.44 -0.66
C ILE A 345 -8.51 -29.33 0.82
N LEU A 346 -7.42 -28.62 1.12
CA LEU A 346 -6.98 -28.38 2.51
C LEU A 346 -8.04 -27.59 3.30
N ILE A 347 -8.65 -26.57 2.70
CA ILE A 347 -9.69 -25.76 3.31
C ILE A 347 -10.94 -26.60 3.57
N ILE A 348 -11.42 -27.36 2.58
CA ILE A 348 -12.60 -28.24 2.75
C ILE A 348 -12.34 -29.27 3.86
N SER A 349 -11.19 -29.96 3.82
CA SER A 349 -10.83 -30.97 4.82
C SER A 349 -10.76 -30.35 6.22
N PHE A 350 -10.20 -29.16 6.35
CA PHE A 350 -10.15 -28.44 7.61
C PHE A 350 -11.54 -28.15 8.17
N PHE A 351 -12.45 -27.57 7.36
CA PHE A 351 -13.78 -27.23 7.86
C PHE A 351 -14.60 -28.47 8.18
N ILE A 352 -14.46 -29.56 7.42
CA ILE A 352 -15.10 -30.86 7.75
C ILE A 352 -14.60 -31.38 9.11
N SER A 353 -13.30 -31.29 9.40
CA SER A 353 -12.73 -31.72 10.69
C SER A 353 -13.17 -30.86 11.88
N LYS A 354 -13.74 -29.69 11.65
CA LYS A 354 -14.29 -28.82 12.70
C LYS A 354 -15.79 -29.02 12.93
N ILE A 355 -16.43 -29.84 12.12
CA ILE A 355 -17.85 -30.17 12.21
C ILE A 355 -18.06 -31.45 13.03
N GLU A 356 -17.06 -32.31 13.14
CA GLU A 356 -17.09 -33.50 14.00
C GLU A 356 -16.83 -33.17 15.48
#